data_dd43d0b22b1aae9eed743f67e1dd5dcb
#
_entry.id   dd43d0b22b1aae9eed743f67e1dd5dcb
#
_cell.length_a   1.000
_cell.length_b   1.000
_cell.length_c   1.000
_cell.angle_alpha   90.00
_cell.angle_beta   90.00
_cell.angle_gamma   90.00
#
_symmetry.space_group_name_H-M   'P 1'
#
loop_
_entity.id
_entity.type
_entity.pdbx_description
1 polymer ?
#
loop_
_entity_poly.entity_id
_entity_poly.type
_entity_poly.pdbx_seq_one_letter_code
_entity_poly.pdbx_strand_id
1 'polypeptide(L)'
;MPEPIRFHLDEHIDGAIADGLRRRGIDVTTTAGVALRGATDEEQLAFARAERRVMVTHDDDYLRLHQRGVLHAGIAFCRPQLRSIGEVLRSLILIWAVLSPEEMENHIEFL
;
A
#
# COMPACT_ATOMS: atom_id res chain seq x y z
N MET A 1 15.36 -13.96 -10.40
CA MET A 1 15.39 -12.78 -9.52
C MET A 1 14.03 -12.61 -8.88
N PRO A 2 13.96 -12.47 -7.55
CA PRO A 2 12.68 -12.18 -6.92
C PRO A 2 12.18 -10.81 -7.36
N GLU A 3 10.87 -10.70 -7.53
CA GLU A 3 10.24 -9.43 -7.85
C GLU A 3 10.29 -8.51 -6.62
N PRO A 4 10.52 -7.21 -6.81
CA PRO A 4 10.42 -6.26 -5.70
C PRO A 4 8.97 -6.02 -5.33
N ILE A 5 8.77 -5.52 -4.11
CA ILE A 5 7.44 -5.07 -3.67
C ILE A 5 6.97 -3.92 -4.56
N ARG A 6 5.68 -3.94 -4.89
CA ARG A 6 4.97 -2.87 -5.58
C ARG A 6 3.87 -2.36 -4.68
N PHE A 7 3.49 -1.11 -4.84
CA PHE A 7 2.50 -0.48 -3.97
C PHE A 7 1.25 -0.04 -4.73
N HIS A 8 0.14 0.03 -4.01
CA HIS A 8 -1.09 0.68 -4.46
C HIS A 8 -1.52 1.65 -3.35
N LEU A 9 -1.69 2.92 -3.69
CA LEU A 9 -2.07 3.95 -2.72
C LEU A 9 -3.57 4.16 -2.72
N ASP A 10 -4.17 4.09 -1.54
CA ASP A 10 -5.56 4.47 -1.30
C ASP A 10 -5.76 5.95 -1.68
N GLU A 11 -7.00 6.32 -2.02
CA GLU A 11 -7.31 7.66 -2.55
C GLU A 11 -6.99 8.81 -1.58
N HIS A 12 -6.92 8.54 -0.28
CA HIS A 12 -6.61 9.56 0.74
C HIS A 12 -5.12 9.68 1.06
N ILE A 13 -4.28 8.89 0.42
CA ILE A 13 -2.83 9.03 0.58
C ILE A 13 -2.36 10.20 -0.27
N ASP A 14 -1.53 11.06 0.32
CA ASP A 14 -1.00 12.24 -0.37
C ASP A 14 -0.24 11.84 -1.65
N GLY A 15 -0.53 12.53 -2.75
CA GLY A 15 0.12 12.25 -4.04
C GLY A 15 1.63 12.40 -4.03
N ALA A 16 2.18 13.18 -3.10
CA ALA A 16 3.63 13.30 -2.94
C ALA A 16 4.30 11.96 -2.60
N ILE A 17 3.57 11.05 -1.96
CA ILE A 17 4.07 9.70 -1.65
C ILE A 17 4.31 8.94 -2.97
N ALA A 18 3.32 8.96 -3.88
CA ALA A 18 3.47 8.32 -5.18
C ALA A 18 4.66 8.89 -5.96
N ASP A 19 4.76 10.22 -5.97
CA ASP A 19 5.86 10.90 -6.67
C ASP A 19 7.22 10.51 -6.10
N GLY A 20 7.34 10.48 -4.78
CA GLY A 20 8.59 10.10 -4.10
C GLY A 20 8.99 8.66 -4.38
N LEU A 21 8.02 7.74 -4.41
CA LEU A 21 8.28 6.34 -4.74
C LEU A 21 8.72 6.19 -6.19
N ARG A 22 8.05 6.87 -7.11
CA ARG A 22 8.39 6.83 -8.55
C ARG A 22 9.79 7.36 -8.83
N ARG A 23 10.21 8.41 -8.12
CA ARG A 23 11.57 8.95 -8.26
C ARG A 23 12.64 7.93 -7.87
N ARG A 24 12.29 6.97 -7.02
CA ARG A 24 13.19 5.88 -6.63
C ARG A 24 13.08 4.66 -7.55
N GLY A 25 12.29 4.74 -8.61
CA GLY A 25 12.06 3.62 -9.52
C GLY A 25 11.15 2.53 -8.94
N ILE A 26 10.39 2.84 -7.90
CA ILE A 26 9.47 1.90 -7.26
C ILE A 26 8.13 1.94 -7.99
N ASP A 27 7.61 0.76 -8.33
CA ASP A 27 6.35 0.63 -9.04
C ASP A 27 5.17 0.92 -8.09
N VAL A 28 4.38 1.93 -8.42
CA VAL A 28 3.25 2.35 -7.61
C VAL A 28 2.06 2.73 -8.49
N THR A 29 0.87 2.29 -8.08
CA THR A 29 -0.40 2.74 -8.65
C THR A 29 -1.14 3.57 -7.62
N THR A 30 -2.02 4.44 -8.10
CA THR A 30 -2.93 5.21 -7.25
C THR A 30 -4.36 4.88 -7.61
N THR A 31 -5.29 5.06 -6.66
CA THR A 31 -6.71 4.85 -6.89
C THR A 31 -7.20 5.66 -8.10
N ALA A 32 -6.81 6.93 -8.18
CA ALA A 32 -7.19 7.78 -9.31
C ALA A 32 -6.54 7.30 -10.62
N GLY A 33 -5.28 6.89 -10.56
CA GLY A 33 -4.53 6.47 -11.75
C GLY A 33 -5.05 5.21 -12.41
N VAL A 34 -5.71 4.33 -11.64
CA VAL A 34 -6.31 3.09 -12.17
C VAL A 34 -7.83 3.15 -12.24
N ALA A 35 -8.40 4.36 -12.13
CA ALA A 35 -9.85 4.62 -12.26
C ALA A 35 -10.70 3.85 -11.22
N LEU A 36 -10.21 3.75 -9.99
CA LEU A 36 -10.91 3.10 -8.88
C LEU A 36 -11.54 4.07 -7.88
N ARG A 37 -11.67 5.36 -8.25
CA ARG A 37 -12.37 6.33 -7.39
C ARG A 37 -13.80 5.87 -7.17
N GLY A 38 -14.24 5.87 -5.91
CA GLY A 38 -15.58 5.42 -5.54
C GLY A 38 -15.71 3.90 -5.40
N ALA A 39 -14.65 3.13 -5.67
CA ALA A 39 -14.65 1.69 -5.43
C ALA A 39 -14.72 1.41 -3.92
N THR A 40 -15.29 0.26 -3.56
CA THR A 40 -15.31 -0.18 -2.16
C THR A 40 -13.91 -0.57 -1.69
N ASP A 41 -13.73 -0.65 -0.38
CA ASP A 41 -12.46 -1.10 0.20
C ASP A 41 -12.13 -2.54 -0.26
N GLU A 42 -13.15 -3.40 -0.34
CA GLU A 42 -12.99 -4.77 -0.84
C GLU A 42 -12.49 -4.78 -2.29
N GLU A 43 -13.06 -3.92 -3.14
CA GLU A 43 -12.65 -3.82 -4.54
C GLU A 43 -11.23 -3.29 -4.69
N GLN A 44 -10.86 -2.29 -3.88
CA GLN A 44 -9.50 -1.76 -3.85
C GLN A 44 -8.50 -2.84 -3.44
N LEU A 45 -8.82 -3.55 -2.37
CA LEU A 45 -7.93 -4.60 -1.84
C LEU A 45 -7.81 -5.77 -2.82
N ALA A 46 -8.91 -6.13 -3.50
CA ALA A 46 -8.91 -7.17 -4.53
C ALA A 46 -8.05 -6.76 -5.74
N PHE A 47 -8.13 -5.51 -6.17
CA PHE A 47 -7.27 -4.99 -7.23
C PHE A 47 -5.80 -5.10 -6.84
N ALA A 48 -5.46 -4.64 -5.64
CA ALA A 48 -4.08 -4.68 -5.16
C ALA A 48 -3.57 -6.13 -5.09
N ARG A 49 -4.41 -7.05 -4.63
CA ARG A 49 -4.05 -8.47 -4.59
C ARG A 49 -3.79 -9.05 -5.98
N ALA A 50 -4.68 -8.76 -6.92
CA ALA A 50 -4.54 -9.27 -8.29
C ALA A 50 -3.25 -8.77 -8.96
N GLU A 51 -2.85 -7.55 -8.65
CA GLU A 51 -1.62 -6.93 -9.13
C GLU A 51 -0.41 -7.22 -8.25
N ARG A 52 -0.57 -7.96 -7.16
CA ARG A 52 0.45 -8.24 -6.16
C ARG A 52 1.07 -6.96 -5.59
N ARG A 53 0.20 -6.01 -5.23
CA ARG A 53 0.61 -4.72 -4.68
C ARG A 53 0.26 -4.63 -3.19
N VAL A 54 1.18 -4.09 -2.41
CA VAL A 54 0.94 -3.75 -1.01
C VAL A 54 0.05 -2.50 -0.98
N MET A 55 -1.07 -2.58 -0.28
CA MET A 55 -1.99 -1.47 -0.10
C MET A 55 -1.43 -0.51 0.93
N VAL A 56 -1.30 0.76 0.57
CA VAL A 56 -0.92 1.82 1.52
C VAL A 56 -2.18 2.61 1.86
N THR A 57 -2.51 2.70 3.14
CA THR A 57 -3.76 3.32 3.56
C THR A 57 -3.66 3.94 4.95
N HIS A 58 -4.54 4.92 5.22
CA HIS A 58 -4.79 5.48 6.56
C HIS A 58 -6.06 4.89 7.18
N ASP A 59 -6.84 4.13 6.41
CA ASP A 59 -8.18 3.71 6.80
C ASP A 59 -8.13 2.36 7.51
N ASP A 60 -8.60 2.34 8.76
CA ASP A 60 -8.65 1.12 9.56
C ASP A 60 -9.70 0.12 9.09
N ASP A 61 -10.58 0.47 8.13
CA ASP A 61 -11.48 -0.48 7.50
C ASP A 61 -10.70 -1.62 6.81
N TYR A 62 -9.51 -1.33 6.27
CA TYR A 62 -8.65 -2.38 5.70
C TYR A 62 -8.13 -3.33 6.77
N LEU A 63 -7.90 -2.85 7.99
CA LEU A 63 -7.52 -3.70 9.11
C LEU A 63 -8.66 -4.66 9.49
N ARG A 64 -9.91 -4.17 9.41
CA ARG A 64 -11.09 -5.01 9.65
C ARG A 64 -11.24 -6.09 8.58
N LEU A 65 -10.98 -5.77 7.33
CA LEU A 65 -10.99 -6.77 6.25
C LEU A 65 -9.95 -7.86 6.51
N HIS A 66 -8.76 -7.47 6.92
CA HIS A 66 -7.71 -8.39 7.30
C HIS A 66 -8.17 -9.31 8.44
N GLN A 67 -8.77 -8.74 9.49
CA GLN A 67 -9.26 -9.50 10.66
C GLN A 67 -10.37 -10.49 10.28
N ARG A 68 -11.16 -10.18 9.25
CA ARG A 68 -12.20 -11.08 8.74
C ARG A 68 -11.66 -12.16 7.82
N GLY A 69 -10.37 -12.21 7.60
CA GLY A 69 -9.73 -13.23 6.79
C GLY A 69 -9.71 -12.95 5.29
N VAL A 70 -9.99 -11.70 4.86
CA VAL A 70 -9.86 -11.33 3.45
C VAL A 70 -8.39 -11.40 3.05
N LEU A 71 -8.10 -12.15 2.00
CA LEU A 71 -6.73 -12.32 1.50
C LEU A 71 -6.26 -11.05 0.80
N HIS A 72 -4.99 -10.72 0.94
CA HIS A 72 -4.39 -9.55 0.31
C HIS A 72 -2.88 -9.72 0.12
N ALA A 73 -2.29 -8.85 -0.66
CA ALA A 73 -0.85 -8.88 -0.94
C ALA A 73 -0.01 -8.11 0.09
N GLY A 74 -0.64 -7.60 1.13
CA GLY A 74 -0.02 -6.84 2.19
C GLY A 74 -0.70 -5.49 2.38
N ILE A 75 -0.65 -4.99 3.61
CA ILE A 75 -1.17 -3.68 3.97
C ILE A 75 -0.07 -2.93 4.73
N ALA A 76 0.27 -1.75 4.24
CA ALA A 76 1.13 -0.80 4.95
C ALA A 76 0.19 0.27 5.53
N PHE A 77 -0.03 0.20 6.82
CA PHE A 77 -0.98 1.07 7.49
C PHE A 77 -0.28 2.27 8.12
N CYS A 78 -0.70 3.47 7.70
CA CYS A 78 -0.18 4.73 8.21
C CYS A 78 -1.24 5.38 9.09
N ARG A 79 -0.94 5.65 10.35
CA ARG A 79 -1.85 6.40 11.19
C ARG A 79 -1.89 7.84 10.71
N PRO A 80 -3.10 8.42 10.49
CA PRO A 80 -3.21 9.81 10.07
C PRO A 80 -2.55 10.74 11.10
N GLN A 81 -1.88 11.78 10.62
CA GLN A 81 -1.33 12.87 11.45
C GLN A 81 -0.20 12.50 12.41
N LEU A 82 0.23 11.23 12.48
CA LEU A 82 1.33 10.84 13.35
C LEU A 82 2.69 10.87 12.66
N ARG A 83 2.70 10.98 11.33
CA ARG A 83 3.93 10.97 10.56
C ARG A 83 3.91 11.98 9.43
N SER A 84 5.06 12.57 9.14
CA SER A 84 5.23 13.44 7.99
C SER A 84 5.26 12.60 6.70
N ILE A 85 5.05 13.27 5.56
CA ILE A 85 5.17 12.64 4.24
C ILE A 85 6.55 12.00 4.08
N GLY A 86 7.61 12.71 4.48
CA GLY A 86 8.96 12.18 4.39
C GLY A 86 9.19 10.93 5.24
N GLU A 87 8.60 10.88 6.43
CA GLU A 87 8.70 9.69 7.30
C GLU A 87 7.97 8.50 6.70
N VAL A 88 6.75 8.72 6.19
CA VAL A 88 5.97 7.66 5.52
C VAL A 88 6.74 7.14 4.32
N LEU A 89 7.26 8.05 3.51
CA LEU A 89 8.03 7.67 2.31
C LEU A 89 9.25 6.83 2.68
N ARG A 90 10.01 7.23 3.70
CA ARG A 90 11.17 6.47 4.17
C ARG A 90 10.78 5.06 4.64
N SER A 91 9.66 4.95 5.37
CA SER A 91 9.16 3.65 5.84
C SER A 91 8.78 2.73 4.67
N LEU A 92 8.14 3.27 3.64
CA LEU A 92 7.75 2.50 2.45
C LEU A 92 8.99 2.06 1.65
N ILE A 93 9.97 2.94 1.52
CA ILE A 93 11.23 2.59 0.86
C ILE A 93 11.94 1.47 1.62
N LEU A 94 11.91 1.52 2.95
CA LEU A 94 12.50 0.48 3.78
C LEU A 94 11.82 -0.87 3.57
N ILE A 95 10.48 -0.89 3.54
CA ILE A 95 9.71 -2.10 3.23
C ILE A 95 10.14 -2.66 1.87
N TRP A 96 10.19 -1.79 0.86
CA TRP A 96 10.61 -2.18 -0.48
C TRP A 96 12.02 -2.78 -0.51
N ALA A 97 12.94 -2.21 0.25
CA ALA A 97 14.34 -2.63 0.27
C ALA A 97 14.58 -3.93 1.06
N VAL A 98 13.76 -4.20 2.08
CA VAL A 98 14.05 -5.24 3.08
C VAL A 98 13.11 -6.44 2.98
N LEU A 99 11.84 -6.21 2.63
CA LEU A 99 10.84 -7.28 2.60
C LEU A 99 10.59 -7.76 1.17
N SER A 100 10.13 -9.00 1.07
CA SER A 100 9.70 -9.59 -0.21
C SER A 100 8.17 -9.54 -0.32
N PRO A 101 7.62 -9.68 -1.55
CA PRO A 101 6.17 -9.83 -1.72
C PRO A 101 5.59 -10.99 -0.91
N GLU A 102 6.32 -12.10 -0.79
CA GLU A 102 5.88 -13.26 -0.02
C GLU A 102 5.80 -12.96 1.46
N GLU A 103 6.74 -12.17 1.99
CA GLU A 103 6.73 -11.76 3.40
C GLU A 103 5.58 -10.80 3.70
N MET A 104 5.15 -10.01 2.72
CA MET A 104 4.03 -9.08 2.88
C MET A 104 2.67 -9.73 2.67
N GLU A 105 2.61 -10.89 2.04
CA GLU A 105 1.33 -11.56 1.75
C GLU A 105 0.56 -11.82 3.05
N ASN A 106 -0.68 -11.30 3.10
CA ASN A 106 -1.58 -11.41 4.26
C ASN A 106 -0.99 -10.85 5.56
N HIS A 107 -0.07 -9.90 5.44
CA HIS A 107 0.63 -9.28 6.56
C HIS A 107 0.34 -7.78 6.60
N ILE A 108 0.34 -7.20 7.80
CA ILE A 108 0.20 -5.76 8.01
C ILE A 108 1.50 -5.22 8.59
N GLU A 109 2.06 -4.19 7.93
CA GLU A 109 3.13 -3.38 8.49
C GLU A 109 2.56 -2.06 8.98
N PHE A 110 2.78 -1.74 10.24
CA PHE A 110 2.38 -0.45 10.81
C PHE A 110 3.55 0.53 10.67
N LEU A 111 3.29 1.63 9.96
CA LEU A 111 4.32 2.64 9.72
C LEU A 111 4.40 3.67 10.84
#